data_9966bc0b31870855d1a6daa849f6c389
#
_entry.id   9966bc0b31870855d1a6daa849f6c389
#
_cell.length_a   1.000
_cell.length_b   1.000
_cell.length_c   1.000
_cell.angle_alpha   90.00
_cell.angle_beta   90.00
_cell.angle_gamma   90.00
#
_symmetry.space_group_name_H-M   'P 1'
#
loop_
_entity.id
_entity.type
_entity.pdbx_description
1 polymer ?
#
loop_
_entity_poly.entity_id
_entity_poly.type
_entity_poly.pdbx_seq_one_letter_code
_entity_poly.pdbx_strand_id
1 'polypeptide(L)'
;MIMTTTPYGSWKSPITTDLIVADSGSLGQIELDGDDIYWVEMRPQEGARNIVVRRTPDGMTTDITPTLFNVRTRVHEYGGACFAVSDGVVMFSNFADQRVYRQDSGGEPRPLTPEVDLRYGDGVIDRRRNLMFCVREDHTVEGREAVNTIVSLDIENGGEGTVLASGNDFYSSPALSVDGTKLAWLTWNHPHMPWDGTELWTAEVNDDGSLGNAQMVAGGDEDSIFQPEWSPDGTLYFVSDRTGWWNLYRLTEDGPKHLVAMDAEFAA
;
A
#
# COMPACT_ATOMS: atom_id res chain seq x y z
N MET A 1 18.51 53.25 -7.09
CA MET A 1 17.57 52.23 -6.62
C MET A 1 17.08 52.72 -5.26
N ILE A 2 15.79 53.03 -5.10
CA ILE A 2 15.24 53.53 -3.83
C ILE A 2 14.94 52.29 -2.98
N MET A 3 15.67 52.10 -1.87
CA MET A 3 15.34 51.08 -0.91
C MET A 3 14.04 51.43 -0.16
N THR A 4 13.01 50.61 -0.31
CA THR A 4 11.76 50.73 0.42
C THR A 4 11.87 49.93 1.69
N THR A 5 11.77 50.58 2.84
CA THR A 5 11.71 49.91 4.16
C THR A 5 10.25 49.66 4.48
N THR A 6 9.92 48.44 4.84
CA THR A 6 8.56 48.00 5.17
C THR A 6 8.60 47.21 6.49
N PRO A 7 7.60 47.36 7.38
CA PRO A 7 7.55 46.54 8.61
C PRO A 7 7.54 45.04 8.34
N TYR A 8 8.02 44.26 9.29
CA TYR A 8 8.00 42.82 9.19
C TYR A 8 6.59 42.31 8.93
N GLY A 9 6.46 41.35 7.99
CA GLY A 9 5.19 40.74 7.62
C GLY A 9 4.33 41.54 6.64
N SER A 10 4.71 42.78 6.27
CA SER A 10 3.96 43.63 5.34
C SER A 10 4.53 43.68 3.92
N TRP A 11 5.57 42.93 3.65
CA TRP A 11 6.17 42.84 2.31
C TRP A 11 5.27 42.02 1.40
N LYS A 12 5.04 42.52 0.19
CA LYS A 12 4.40 41.71 -0.84
C LYS A 12 5.33 40.59 -1.25
N SER A 13 4.91 39.36 -1.00
CA SER A 13 5.59 38.17 -1.49
C SER A 13 5.21 37.94 -2.97
N PRO A 14 6.17 37.61 -3.86
CA PRO A 14 5.85 37.07 -5.19
C PRO A 14 5.22 35.68 -5.10
N ILE A 15 5.37 34.98 -3.95
CA ILE A 15 4.78 33.67 -3.68
C ILE A 15 3.39 33.92 -3.09
N THR A 16 2.35 33.60 -3.85
CA THR A 16 0.95 33.66 -3.43
C THR A 16 0.46 32.27 -3.07
N THR A 17 -0.64 32.19 -2.32
CA THR A 17 -1.30 30.90 -2.06
C THR A 17 -1.70 30.19 -3.35
N ASP A 18 -2.16 30.94 -4.35
CA ASP A 18 -2.51 30.39 -5.65
C ASP A 18 -1.30 29.79 -6.37
N LEU A 19 -0.14 30.44 -6.27
CA LEU A 19 1.12 29.89 -6.84
C LEU A 19 1.58 28.63 -6.11
N ILE A 20 1.41 28.57 -4.78
CA ILE A 20 1.80 27.40 -3.98
C ILE A 20 0.96 26.17 -4.35
N VAL A 21 -0.32 26.35 -4.66
CA VAL A 21 -1.25 25.25 -4.94
C VAL A 21 -1.46 25.01 -6.44
N ALA A 22 -0.93 25.85 -7.32
CA ALA A 22 -1.24 25.86 -8.75
C ALA A 22 -0.85 24.58 -9.49
N ASP A 23 0.26 23.91 -9.09
CA ASP A 23 0.80 22.74 -9.77
C ASP A 23 1.40 21.71 -8.80
N SER A 24 0.90 21.64 -7.57
CA SER A 24 1.37 20.67 -6.57
C SER A 24 0.69 19.30 -6.72
N GLY A 25 0.68 18.73 -7.93
CA GLY A 25 0.31 17.34 -8.14
C GLY A 25 1.34 16.45 -7.39
N SER A 26 0.86 15.41 -6.69
CA SER A 26 1.73 14.39 -6.12
C SER A 26 1.58 13.09 -6.89
N LEU A 27 2.70 12.39 -7.04
CA LEU A 27 2.75 11.02 -7.54
C LEU A 27 2.94 10.10 -6.33
N GLY A 28 2.17 9.02 -6.29
CA GLY A 28 2.25 8.01 -5.23
C GLY A 28 2.20 6.61 -5.83
N GLN A 29 2.27 5.61 -5.01
CA GLN A 29 2.19 4.18 -5.29
C GLN A 29 2.42 3.82 -6.77
N ILE A 30 3.46 3.08 -7.07
CA ILE A 30 3.80 2.64 -8.44
C ILE A 30 3.64 1.13 -8.48
N GLU A 31 2.94 0.62 -9.52
CA GLU A 31 2.75 -0.80 -9.79
C GLU A 31 3.12 -1.12 -11.22
N LEU A 32 3.63 -2.33 -11.43
CA LEU A 32 3.95 -2.85 -12.76
C LEU A 32 2.99 -3.97 -13.14
N ASP A 33 2.52 -3.94 -14.39
CA ASP A 33 1.73 -5.02 -14.98
C ASP A 33 2.27 -5.33 -16.38
N GLY A 34 3.09 -6.37 -16.48
CA GLY A 34 3.90 -6.62 -17.64
C GLY A 34 4.87 -5.47 -17.93
N ASP A 35 4.76 -4.86 -19.09
CA ASP A 35 5.58 -3.71 -19.51
C ASP A 35 4.90 -2.36 -19.21
N ASP A 36 3.69 -2.36 -18.67
CA ASP A 36 2.93 -1.17 -18.33
C ASP A 36 3.27 -0.69 -16.91
N ILE A 37 3.29 0.63 -16.73
CA ILE A 37 3.51 1.28 -15.45
C ILE A 37 2.22 1.96 -15.01
N TYR A 38 1.77 1.67 -13.80
CA TYR A 38 0.62 2.31 -13.17
C TYR A 38 1.08 3.10 -11.95
N TRP A 39 0.45 4.25 -11.68
CA TRP A 39 0.69 5.03 -10.46
C TRP A 39 -0.54 5.81 -10.04
N VAL A 40 -0.54 6.24 -8.79
CA VAL A 40 -1.53 7.19 -8.27
C VAL A 40 -1.04 8.61 -8.55
N GLU A 41 -1.92 9.46 -9.08
CA GLU A 41 -1.67 10.86 -9.28
C GLU A 41 -2.75 11.71 -8.62
N MET A 42 -2.36 12.67 -7.79
CA MET A 42 -3.29 13.62 -7.19
C MET A 42 -3.50 14.82 -8.13
N ARG A 43 -4.76 15.14 -8.43
CA ARG A 43 -5.20 16.22 -9.31
C ARG A 43 -5.71 17.41 -8.50
N PRO A 44 -4.91 18.46 -8.26
CA PRO A 44 -5.32 19.60 -7.43
C PRO A 44 -6.56 20.30 -7.97
N GLN A 45 -6.66 20.44 -9.31
CA GLN A 45 -7.76 21.14 -9.99
C GLN A 45 -9.09 20.37 -9.93
N GLU A 46 -9.04 19.09 -9.53
CA GLU A 46 -10.20 18.22 -9.36
C GLU A 46 -10.55 17.99 -7.87
N GLY A 47 -10.27 18.98 -7.02
CA GLY A 47 -10.51 18.87 -5.57
C GLY A 47 -9.56 17.92 -4.85
N ALA A 48 -8.31 17.82 -5.29
CA ALA A 48 -7.28 16.91 -4.79
C ALA A 48 -7.67 15.43 -4.93
N ARG A 49 -8.38 15.10 -6.00
CA ARG A 49 -8.76 13.73 -6.34
C ARG A 49 -7.53 12.91 -6.74
N ASN A 50 -7.38 11.73 -6.20
CA ASN A 50 -6.39 10.74 -6.61
C ASN A 50 -6.97 9.83 -7.70
N ILE A 51 -6.19 9.59 -8.73
CA ILE A 51 -6.55 8.72 -9.86
C ILE A 51 -5.46 7.70 -10.12
N VAL A 52 -5.83 6.56 -10.70
CA VAL A 52 -4.85 5.63 -11.29
C VAL A 52 -4.56 6.08 -12.71
N VAL A 53 -3.29 6.25 -13.02
CA VAL A 53 -2.77 6.55 -14.35
C VAL A 53 -1.96 5.36 -14.85
N ARG A 54 -2.11 5.01 -16.13
CA ARG A 54 -1.33 3.98 -16.82
C ARG A 54 -0.44 4.60 -17.87
N ARG A 55 0.79 4.11 -17.97
CA ARG A 55 1.71 4.39 -19.07
C ARG A 55 2.10 3.10 -19.76
N THR A 56 1.91 3.06 -21.05
CA THR A 56 2.33 1.95 -21.92
C THR A 56 3.77 2.12 -22.42
N PRO A 57 4.44 1.06 -22.93
CA PRO A 57 5.84 1.11 -23.39
C PRO A 57 6.11 2.13 -24.51
N ASP A 58 5.11 2.45 -25.34
CA ASP A 58 5.19 3.50 -26.36
C ASP A 58 5.12 4.92 -25.80
N GLY A 59 4.98 5.05 -24.45
CA GLY A 59 4.95 6.31 -23.72
C GLY A 59 3.57 6.97 -23.62
N MET A 60 2.51 6.35 -24.14
CA MET A 60 1.16 6.87 -24.01
C MET A 60 0.67 6.77 -22.56
N THR A 61 0.11 7.86 -22.04
CA THR A 61 -0.45 7.96 -20.69
C THR A 61 -1.96 8.06 -20.75
N THR A 62 -2.65 7.33 -19.88
CA THR A 62 -4.13 7.30 -19.83
C THR A 62 -4.61 7.28 -18.41
N ASP A 63 -5.60 8.13 -18.10
CA ASP A 63 -6.34 8.09 -16.85
C ASP A 63 -7.24 6.85 -16.84
N ILE A 64 -7.11 6.01 -15.81
CA ILE A 64 -7.84 4.74 -15.72
C ILE A 64 -9.15 4.94 -14.94
N THR A 65 -9.10 5.58 -13.78
CA THR A 65 -10.27 5.72 -12.91
C THR A 65 -11.14 6.91 -13.32
N PRO A 66 -12.49 6.71 -13.47
CA PRO A 66 -13.41 7.79 -13.83
C PRO A 66 -13.51 8.89 -12.79
N THR A 67 -14.00 10.06 -13.19
CA THR A 67 -14.06 11.29 -12.38
C THR A 67 -14.88 11.18 -11.10
N LEU A 68 -15.77 10.21 -10.98
CA LEU A 68 -16.59 10.00 -9.77
C LEU A 68 -15.83 9.31 -8.64
N PHE A 69 -14.66 8.75 -8.92
CA PHE A 69 -13.86 7.99 -7.96
C PHE A 69 -12.63 8.76 -7.50
N ASN A 70 -12.29 8.60 -6.22
CA ASN A 70 -11.07 9.10 -5.61
C ASN A 70 -10.32 7.92 -5.01
N VAL A 71 -9.23 7.51 -5.65
CA VAL A 71 -8.44 6.33 -5.29
C VAL A 71 -7.61 6.62 -4.05
N ARG A 72 -8.15 6.23 -2.90
CA ARG A 72 -7.51 6.44 -1.60
C ARG A 72 -8.17 5.57 -0.54
N THR A 73 -7.38 4.99 0.35
CA THR A 73 -7.84 4.30 1.55
C THR A 73 -7.62 5.14 2.81
N ARG A 74 -8.35 4.82 3.88
CA ARG A 74 -8.17 5.33 5.24
C ARG A 74 -7.62 4.28 6.19
N VAL A 75 -7.12 3.18 5.69
CA VAL A 75 -6.42 2.19 6.52
C VAL A 75 -5.35 2.91 7.33
N HIS A 76 -5.21 2.59 8.63
CA HIS A 76 -4.34 3.27 9.60
C HIS A 76 -4.59 4.79 9.74
N GLU A 77 -5.76 5.30 9.33
CA GLU A 77 -6.13 6.72 9.24
C GLU A 77 -5.30 7.54 8.22
N TYR A 78 -4.02 7.25 8.03
CA TYR A 78 -3.14 7.94 7.08
C TYR A 78 -3.11 7.32 5.68
N GLY A 79 -3.68 6.13 5.50
CA GLY A 79 -3.70 5.40 4.23
C GLY A 79 -2.59 4.36 4.12
N GLY A 80 -2.63 3.63 3.02
CA GLY A 80 -1.67 2.61 2.58
C GLY A 80 -1.71 2.54 1.07
N ALA A 81 -1.20 1.47 0.47
CA ALA A 81 -1.38 1.19 -0.94
C ALA A 81 -2.87 1.08 -1.26
N CYS A 82 -3.35 1.90 -2.18
CA CYS A 82 -4.78 2.08 -2.39
C CYS A 82 -5.29 1.43 -3.69
N PHE A 83 -4.41 0.84 -4.49
CA PHE A 83 -4.79 0.05 -5.65
C PHE A 83 -3.85 -1.15 -5.84
N ALA A 84 -4.30 -2.10 -6.63
CA ALA A 84 -3.50 -3.21 -7.15
C ALA A 84 -3.89 -3.43 -8.62
N VAL A 85 -2.97 -3.92 -9.42
CA VAL A 85 -3.21 -4.22 -10.83
C VAL A 85 -2.63 -5.59 -11.20
N SER A 86 -3.35 -6.31 -12.06
CA SER A 86 -2.84 -7.54 -12.69
C SER A 86 -3.64 -7.82 -13.95
N ASP A 87 -2.97 -8.15 -15.06
CA ASP A 87 -3.56 -8.42 -16.37
C ASP A 87 -4.56 -7.34 -16.84
N GLY A 88 -4.23 -6.07 -16.59
CA GLY A 88 -5.06 -4.91 -16.94
C GLY A 88 -6.31 -4.71 -16.09
N VAL A 89 -6.53 -5.54 -15.06
CA VAL A 89 -7.61 -5.36 -14.09
C VAL A 89 -7.07 -4.57 -12.91
N VAL A 90 -7.70 -3.42 -12.63
CA VAL A 90 -7.37 -2.55 -11.51
C VAL A 90 -8.37 -2.77 -10.38
N MET A 91 -7.86 -2.99 -9.18
CA MET A 91 -8.64 -2.98 -7.95
C MET A 91 -8.21 -1.79 -7.11
N PHE A 92 -9.17 -1.02 -6.62
CA PHE A 92 -8.85 0.17 -5.85
C PHE A 92 -9.85 0.46 -4.75
N SER A 93 -9.38 1.06 -3.66
CA SER A 93 -10.23 1.58 -2.59
C SER A 93 -10.71 2.98 -2.95
N ASN A 94 -12.02 3.21 -2.89
CA ASN A 94 -12.59 4.52 -3.15
C ASN A 94 -12.76 5.31 -1.85
N PHE A 95 -12.28 6.54 -1.82
CA PHE A 95 -12.23 7.35 -0.60
C PHE A 95 -13.60 7.66 0.02
N ALA A 96 -14.63 7.82 -0.81
CA ALA A 96 -15.95 8.26 -0.35
C ALA A 96 -16.66 7.23 0.53
N ASP A 97 -16.51 5.94 0.20
CA ASP A 97 -17.23 4.83 0.83
C ASP A 97 -16.30 3.72 1.37
N GLN A 98 -14.98 3.87 1.18
CA GLN A 98 -13.93 2.94 1.59
C GLN A 98 -14.09 1.51 1.04
N ARG A 99 -14.96 1.33 0.05
CA ARG A 99 -15.16 0.05 -0.64
C ARG A 99 -14.05 -0.21 -1.64
N VAL A 100 -13.75 -1.48 -1.86
CA VAL A 100 -12.93 -1.91 -2.98
C VAL A 100 -13.80 -2.00 -4.23
N TYR A 101 -13.29 -1.43 -5.31
CA TYR A 101 -13.86 -1.50 -6.65
C TYR A 101 -12.95 -2.29 -7.57
N ARG A 102 -13.53 -3.04 -8.47
CA ARG A 102 -12.84 -3.68 -9.60
C ARG A 102 -13.18 -2.95 -10.89
N GLN A 103 -12.17 -2.68 -11.68
CA GLN A 103 -12.30 -2.12 -13.02
C GLN A 103 -11.52 -2.99 -14.01
N ASP A 104 -12.25 -3.64 -14.90
CA ASP A 104 -11.64 -4.37 -16.02
C ASP A 104 -11.17 -3.38 -17.09
N SER A 105 -10.21 -3.77 -17.93
CA SER A 105 -9.65 -2.91 -18.96
C SER A 105 -10.74 -2.33 -19.88
N GLY A 106 -10.83 -0.99 -19.91
CA GLY A 106 -11.85 -0.26 -20.69
C GLY A 106 -13.27 -0.36 -20.15
N GLY A 107 -13.48 -0.96 -18.97
CA GLY A 107 -14.77 -1.10 -18.29
C GLY A 107 -15.03 -0.04 -17.23
N GLU A 108 -16.27 0.00 -16.74
CA GLU A 108 -16.66 0.83 -15.60
C GLU A 108 -16.35 0.12 -14.27
N PRO A 109 -15.95 0.86 -13.22
CA PRO A 109 -15.72 0.28 -11.90
C PRO A 109 -17.01 -0.31 -11.31
N ARG A 110 -16.92 -1.51 -10.78
CA ARG A 110 -17.99 -2.16 -10.00
C ARG A 110 -17.54 -2.42 -8.56
N PRO A 111 -18.40 -2.22 -7.56
CA PRO A 111 -18.04 -2.49 -6.18
C PRO A 111 -17.83 -4.00 -5.97
N LEU A 112 -16.77 -4.35 -5.24
CA LEU A 112 -16.49 -5.73 -4.81
C LEU A 112 -16.90 -5.98 -3.36
N THR A 113 -16.71 -5.00 -2.49
CA THR A 113 -17.02 -5.15 -1.07
C THR A 113 -18.39 -4.56 -0.74
N PRO A 114 -19.10 -5.05 0.30
CA PRO A 114 -20.38 -4.51 0.72
C PRO A 114 -20.27 -3.08 1.25
N GLU A 115 -21.40 -2.39 1.37
CA GLU A 115 -21.49 -1.06 1.97
C GLU A 115 -21.64 -1.22 3.49
N VAL A 116 -20.53 -1.47 4.17
CA VAL A 116 -20.41 -1.59 5.62
C VAL A 116 -19.14 -0.88 6.06
N ASP A 117 -18.98 -0.58 7.34
CA ASP A 117 -17.81 0.17 7.85
C ASP A 117 -16.56 -0.72 7.94
N LEU A 118 -16.08 -1.13 6.77
CA LEU A 118 -14.85 -1.86 6.54
C LEU A 118 -13.96 -1.04 5.62
N ARG A 119 -12.65 -1.02 5.92
CA ARG A 119 -11.66 -0.34 5.09
C ARG A 119 -10.64 -1.35 4.59
N TYR A 120 -10.15 -1.15 3.37
CA TYR A 120 -9.20 -2.06 2.74
C TYR A 120 -8.00 -1.28 2.18
N GLY A 121 -6.81 -1.87 2.28
CA GLY A 121 -5.58 -1.32 1.73
C GLY A 121 -4.52 -2.39 1.51
N ASP A 122 -3.39 -2.00 0.94
CA ASP A 122 -2.23 -2.86 0.72
C ASP A 122 -2.58 -4.16 -0.01
N GLY A 123 -3.28 -4.05 -1.13
CA GLY A 123 -3.72 -5.22 -1.89
C GLY A 123 -2.64 -5.81 -2.78
N VAL A 124 -2.53 -7.17 -2.82
CA VAL A 124 -1.77 -7.92 -3.82
C VAL A 124 -2.66 -8.99 -4.46
N ILE A 125 -2.66 -9.06 -5.80
CA ILE A 125 -3.57 -9.93 -6.55
C ILE A 125 -2.92 -11.29 -6.84
N ASP A 126 -3.61 -12.37 -6.46
CA ASP A 126 -3.33 -13.75 -6.86
C ASP A 126 -4.30 -14.19 -7.97
N ARG A 127 -3.85 -14.09 -9.22
CA ARG A 127 -4.65 -14.52 -10.38
C ARG A 127 -4.89 -16.02 -10.43
N ARG A 128 -3.96 -16.81 -9.91
CA ARG A 128 -4.08 -18.28 -9.91
C ARG A 128 -5.31 -18.74 -9.13
N ARG A 129 -5.62 -18.02 -8.01
CA ARG A 129 -6.76 -18.35 -7.15
C ARG A 129 -7.94 -17.40 -7.29
N ASN A 130 -7.84 -16.36 -8.11
CA ASN A 130 -8.82 -15.26 -8.18
C ASN A 130 -9.04 -14.59 -6.83
N LEU A 131 -7.97 -14.33 -6.10
CA LEU A 131 -7.98 -13.67 -4.79
C LEU A 131 -7.16 -12.39 -4.80
N MET A 132 -7.50 -11.47 -3.91
CA MET A 132 -6.63 -10.38 -3.49
C MET A 132 -6.35 -10.54 -2.00
N PHE A 133 -5.08 -10.65 -1.62
CA PHE A 133 -4.66 -10.56 -0.22
C PHE A 133 -4.51 -9.08 0.13
N CYS A 134 -5.11 -8.64 1.23
CA CYS A 134 -5.06 -7.23 1.62
C CYS A 134 -5.26 -7.06 3.13
N VAL A 135 -4.95 -5.87 3.61
CA VAL A 135 -5.32 -5.42 4.96
C VAL A 135 -6.80 -5.07 4.96
N ARG A 136 -7.51 -5.47 6.02
CA ARG A 136 -8.87 -5.04 6.32
C ARG A 136 -8.95 -4.51 7.73
N GLU A 137 -9.49 -3.31 7.90
CA GLU A 137 -9.91 -2.74 9.18
C GLU A 137 -11.42 -2.87 9.33
N ASP A 138 -11.85 -3.42 10.47
CA ASP A 138 -13.27 -3.58 10.83
C ASP A 138 -13.67 -2.53 11.86
N HIS A 139 -14.42 -1.53 11.41
CA HIS A 139 -14.97 -0.43 12.21
C HIS A 139 -16.45 -0.63 12.57
N THR A 140 -17.02 -1.82 12.33
CA THR A 140 -18.46 -2.07 12.53
C THR A 140 -18.91 -2.00 13.98
N VAL A 141 -17.98 -2.05 14.94
CA VAL A 141 -18.28 -1.96 16.38
C VAL A 141 -18.00 -0.56 16.90
N GLU A 142 -19.04 0.25 17.05
CA GLU A 142 -18.93 1.62 17.53
C GLU A 142 -18.25 1.71 18.92
N GLY A 143 -17.39 2.72 19.10
CA GLY A 143 -16.69 3.00 20.35
C GLY A 143 -15.57 2.03 20.72
N ARG A 144 -15.11 1.23 19.76
CA ARG A 144 -13.93 0.37 19.89
C ARG A 144 -12.88 0.73 18.82
N GLU A 145 -11.64 0.41 19.11
CA GLU A 145 -10.58 0.40 18.10
C GLU A 145 -10.94 -0.58 16.99
N ALA A 146 -10.55 -0.25 15.76
CA ALA A 146 -10.77 -1.13 14.62
C ALA A 146 -10.00 -2.45 14.80
N VAL A 147 -10.60 -3.54 14.34
CA VAL A 147 -9.91 -4.83 14.28
C VAL A 147 -9.21 -4.96 12.94
N ASN A 148 -7.89 -4.97 12.97
CA ASN A 148 -7.06 -5.12 11.79
C ASN A 148 -6.76 -6.60 11.50
N THR A 149 -6.77 -6.98 10.24
CA THR A 149 -6.54 -8.35 9.78
C THR A 149 -5.91 -8.37 8.38
N ILE A 150 -5.20 -9.46 8.05
CA ILE A 150 -4.98 -9.83 6.65
C ILE A 150 -6.14 -10.70 6.20
N VAL A 151 -6.72 -10.37 5.05
CA VAL A 151 -7.83 -11.12 4.47
C VAL A 151 -7.52 -11.55 3.02
N SER A 152 -8.19 -12.60 2.55
CA SER A 152 -8.34 -12.91 1.13
C SER A 152 -9.72 -12.46 0.64
N LEU A 153 -9.77 -11.67 -0.41
CA LEU A 153 -10.97 -11.17 -1.05
C LEU A 153 -11.13 -11.82 -2.42
N ASP A 154 -12.29 -12.42 -2.69
CA ASP A 154 -12.63 -12.95 -4.02
C ASP A 154 -12.73 -11.81 -5.03
N ILE A 155 -11.88 -11.80 -6.06
CA ILE A 155 -11.84 -10.72 -7.03
C ILE A 155 -12.94 -10.77 -8.09
N GLU A 156 -13.67 -11.88 -8.19
CA GLU A 156 -14.82 -12.02 -9.10
C GLU A 156 -16.16 -11.75 -8.37
N ASN A 157 -16.37 -12.37 -7.21
CA ASN A 157 -17.64 -12.36 -6.51
C ASN A 157 -17.67 -11.32 -5.39
N GLY A 158 -16.51 -10.87 -4.91
CA GLY A 158 -16.42 -9.89 -3.83
C GLY A 158 -16.79 -10.48 -2.45
N GLY A 159 -17.25 -9.61 -1.54
CA GLY A 159 -17.61 -9.94 -0.17
C GLY A 159 -16.79 -9.16 0.85
N GLU A 160 -16.81 -9.57 2.12
CA GLU A 160 -16.05 -8.92 3.20
C GLU A 160 -14.59 -9.43 3.29
N GLY A 161 -14.30 -10.52 2.59
CA GLY A 161 -13.02 -11.23 2.68
C GLY A 161 -12.97 -12.25 3.82
N THR A 162 -12.17 -13.29 3.61
CA THR A 162 -11.90 -14.34 4.61
C THR A 162 -10.67 -13.97 5.41
N VAL A 163 -10.76 -13.95 6.75
CA VAL A 163 -9.64 -13.64 7.64
C VAL A 163 -8.58 -14.73 7.56
N LEU A 164 -7.34 -14.33 7.33
CA LEU A 164 -6.18 -15.20 7.21
C LEU A 164 -5.19 -15.03 8.38
N ALA A 165 -4.98 -13.78 8.83
CA ALA A 165 -4.18 -13.47 10.00
C ALA A 165 -4.87 -12.41 10.84
N SER A 166 -4.79 -12.58 12.18
CA SER A 166 -5.42 -11.70 13.18
C SER A 166 -4.69 -11.82 14.52
N GLY A 167 -4.99 -10.92 15.46
CA GLY A 167 -4.47 -10.98 16.83
C GLY A 167 -3.43 -9.90 17.14
N ASN A 168 -2.91 -9.21 16.14
CA ASN A 168 -2.08 -8.00 16.32
C ASN A 168 -2.93 -6.75 16.10
N ASP A 169 -2.46 -5.61 16.61
CA ASP A 169 -3.19 -4.35 16.48
C ASP A 169 -3.16 -3.81 15.06
N PHE A 170 -2.06 -4.01 14.32
CA PHE A 170 -1.88 -3.49 12.96
C PHE A 170 -1.23 -4.50 12.03
N TYR A 171 -1.58 -4.40 10.75
CA TYR A 171 -1.04 -5.20 9.64
C TYR A 171 -0.77 -4.31 8.44
N SER A 172 0.29 -4.58 7.69
CA SER A 172 0.58 -3.89 6.42
C SER A 172 1.35 -4.76 5.43
N SER A 173 1.47 -4.25 4.21
CA SER A 173 2.41 -4.72 3.18
C SER A 173 2.37 -6.22 2.91
N PRO A 174 1.19 -6.87 2.71
CA PRO A 174 1.17 -8.23 2.24
C PRO A 174 1.84 -8.32 0.87
N ALA A 175 2.81 -9.23 0.75
CA ALA A 175 3.58 -9.47 -0.47
C ALA A 175 3.50 -10.96 -0.84
N LEU A 176 3.00 -11.25 -2.04
CA LEU A 176 2.88 -12.61 -2.56
C LEU A 176 4.12 -12.98 -3.36
N SER A 177 4.67 -14.19 -3.13
CA SER A 177 5.76 -14.69 -3.95
C SER A 177 5.33 -14.86 -5.41
N VAL A 178 6.28 -14.74 -6.35
CA VAL A 178 6.01 -14.79 -7.79
C VAL A 178 5.31 -16.08 -8.22
N ASP A 179 5.64 -17.22 -7.56
CA ASP A 179 4.98 -18.49 -7.80
C ASP A 179 3.64 -18.66 -7.05
N GLY A 180 3.25 -17.66 -6.25
CA GLY A 180 2.02 -17.66 -5.48
C GLY A 180 1.97 -18.64 -4.32
N THR A 181 3.12 -19.20 -3.88
CA THR A 181 3.15 -20.23 -2.84
C THR A 181 3.41 -19.70 -1.43
N LYS A 182 3.87 -18.44 -1.31
CA LYS A 182 4.17 -17.80 -0.03
C LYS A 182 3.61 -16.40 0.04
N LEU A 183 3.14 -16.02 1.23
CA LEU A 183 2.76 -14.65 1.56
C LEU A 183 3.67 -14.14 2.68
N ALA A 184 4.19 -12.92 2.54
CA ALA A 184 4.83 -12.18 3.61
C ALA A 184 3.94 -11.01 4.02
N TRP A 185 4.04 -10.52 5.25
CA TRP A 185 3.36 -9.32 5.72
C TRP A 185 4.07 -8.74 6.93
N LEU A 186 3.80 -7.47 7.22
CA LEU A 186 4.24 -6.78 8.43
C LEU A 186 3.11 -6.69 9.45
N THR A 187 3.46 -6.71 10.74
CA THR A 187 2.54 -6.46 11.84
C THR A 187 3.25 -5.79 13.01
N TRP A 188 2.51 -5.01 13.80
CA TRP A 188 3.00 -4.40 15.04
C TRP A 188 1.86 -4.19 16.03
N ASN A 189 2.22 -3.88 17.27
CA ASN A 189 1.28 -3.68 18.36
C ASN A 189 1.58 -2.40 19.13
N HIS A 190 0.57 -1.81 19.75
CA HIS A 190 0.77 -0.71 20.69
C HIS A 190 1.76 -1.10 21.81
N PRO A 191 2.62 -0.18 22.26
CA PRO A 191 2.65 1.26 21.93
C PRO A 191 3.52 1.61 20.70
N HIS A 192 4.06 0.62 19.99
CA HIS A 192 4.97 0.84 18.86
C HIS A 192 4.24 1.39 17.65
N MET A 193 4.90 2.32 16.98
CA MET A 193 4.58 2.69 15.61
C MET A 193 5.41 1.83 14.64
N PRO A 194 5.07 1.74 13.36
CA PRO A 194 5.80 0.87 12.44
C PRO A 194 7.28 1.23 12.25
N TRP A 195 7.66 2.46 12.57
CA TRP A 195 9.07 2.91 12.58
C TRP A 195 9.80 2.66 13.89
N ASP A 196 9.12 2.19 14.95
CA ASP A 196 9.74 1.81 16.23
C ASP A 196 10.05 0.31 16.25
N GLY A 197 9.09 -0.50 15.85
CA GLY A 197 9.24 -1.94 15.84
C GLY A 197 8.14 -2.63 15.05
N THR A 198 8.54 -3.57 14.18
CA THR A 198 7.64 -4.38 13.36
C THR A 198 8.11 -5.82 13.31
N GLU A 199 7.18 -6.73 13.13
CA GLU A 199 7.44 -8.14 12.89
C GLU A 199 7.17 -8.47 11.40
N LEU A 200 8.12 -9.12 10.76
CA LEU A 200 7.96 -9.69 9.42
C LEU A 200 7.56 -11.15 9.55
N TRP A 201 6.40 -11.47 9.03
CA TRP A 201 5.84 -12.82 9.01
C TRP A 201 5.85 -13.39 7.60
N THR A 202 5.93 -14.71 7.51
CA THR A 202 5.73 -15.46 6.27
C THR A 202 4.83 -16.66 6.52
N ALA A 203 4.06 -17.06 5.50
CA ALA A 203 3.25 -18.28 5.52
C ALA A 203 3.23 -18.93 4.14
N GLU A 204 2.94 -20.23 4.12
CA GLU A 204 2.58 -20.94 2.89
C GLU A 204 1.16 -20.59 2.48
N VAL A 205 0.92 -20.44 1.17
CA VAL A 205 -0.43 -20.20 0.62
C VAL A 205 -0.91 -21.50 0.00
N ASN A 206 -1.95 -22.09 0.62
CA ASN A 206 -2.58 -23.32 0.15
C ASN A 206 -3.37 -23.09 -1.15
N ASP A 207 -3.79 -24.17 -1.82
CA ASP A 207 -4.53 -24.07 -3.10
C ASP A 207 -5.89 -23.36 -2.96
N ASP A 208 -6.49 -23.37 -1.78
CA ASP A 208 -7.74 -22.66 -1.46
C ASP A 208 -7.53 -21.20 -1.00
N GLY A 209 -6.27 -20.72 -0.94
CA GLY A 209 -5.90 -19.40 -0.49
C GLY A 209 -5.79 -19.24 1.03
N SER A 210 -6.00 -20.31 1.81
CA SER A 210 -5.73 -20.30 3.25
C SER A 210 -4.21 -20.28 3.52
N LEU A 211 -3.83 -19.79 4.71
CA LEU A 211 -2.42 -19.76 5.13
C LEU A 211 -2.07 -20.98 6.01
N GLY A 212 -0.92 -21.56 5.73
CA GLY A 212 -0.31 -22.61 6.55
C GLY A 212 1.08 -22.20 7.05
N ASN A 213 1.53 -22.80 8.16
CA ASN A 213 2.89 -22.64 8.67
C ASN A 213 3.34 -21.17 8.83
N ALA A 214 2.45 -20.31 9.35
CA ALA A 214 2.77 -18.92 9.60
C ALA A 214 3.87 -18.80 10.67
N GLN A 215 4.92 -18.04 10.37
CA GLN A 215 6.05 -17.84 11.28
C GLN A 215 6.62 -16.43 11.15
N MET A 216 7.04 -15.86 12.27
CA MET A 216 7.85 -14.65 12.30
C MET A 216 9.27 -14.97 11.83
N VAL A 217 9.80 -14.22 10.88
CA VAL A 217 11.13 -14.48 10.27
C VAL A 217 12.13 -13.35 10.52
N ALA A 218 11.68 -12.17 10.89
CA ALA A 218 12.53 -11.04 11.24
C ALA A 218 11.72 -9.99 12.04
N GLY A 219 12.41 -9.01 12.62
CA GLY A 219 11.79 -7.89 13.32
C GLY A 219 11.70 -8.08 14.83
N GLY A 220 10.85 -7.29 15.45
CA GLY A 220 10.59 -7.23 16.88
C GLY A 220 10.40 -5.80 17.37
N ASP A 221 10.41 -5.60 18.69
CA ASP A 221 10.10 -4.32 19.33
C ASP A 221 11.13 -3.20 19.07
N GLU A 222 12.36 -3.55 18.66
CA GLU A 222 13.48 -2.63 18.44
C GLU A 222 14.03 -2.73 17.01
N ASP A 223 13.25 -3.26 16.06
CA ASP A 223 13.66 -3.48 14.66
C ASP A 223 12.51 -3.08 13.73
N SER A 224 12.64 -1.93 13.10
CA SER A 224 11.68 -1.48 12.10
C SER A 224 11.98 -2.15 10.76
N ILE A 225 10.97 -2.81 10.20
CA ILE A 225 11.04 -3.46 8.88
C ILE A 225 10.08 -2.78 7.93
N PHE A 226 10.54 -2.60 6.69
CA PHE A 226 9.77 -1.96 5.64
C PHE A 226 9.95 -2.67 4.29
N GLN A 227 8.94 -2.59 3.43
CA GLN A 227 9.00 -3.03 2.04
C GLN A 227 9.44 -4.49 1.84
N PRO A 228 8.73 -5.49 2.39
CA PRO A 228 9.01 -6.87 2.07
C PRO A 228 8.67 -7.19 0.62
N GLU A 229 9.64 -7.72 -0.14
CA GLU A 229 9.52 -7.99 -1.57
C GLU A 229 10.13 -9.35 -1.92
N TRP A 230 9.45 -10.09 -2.78
CA TRP A 230 9.95 -11.37 -3.28
C TRP A 230 10.66 -11.21 -4.62
N SER A 231 11.88 -11.69 -4.70
CA SER A 231 12.59 -11.81 -5.97
C SER A 231 12.01 -12.94 -6.83
N PRO A 232 12.29 -12.95 -8.15
CA PRO A 232 11.82 -14.00 -9.05
C PRO A 232 12.27 -15.42 -8.69
N ASP A 233 13.36 -15.57 -7.93
CA ASP A 233 13.86 -16.86 -7.44
C ASP A 233 13.27 -17.29 -6.09
N GLY A 234 12.30 -16.52 -5.56
CA GLY A 234 11.61 -16.82 -4.30
C GLY A 234 12.38 -16.44 -3.03
N THR A 235 13.40 -15.58 -3.15
CA THR A 235 14.10 -15.02 -2.00
C THR A 235 13.34 -13.77 -1.51
N LEU A 236 13.09 -13.66 -0.19
CA LEU A 236 12.46 -12.48 0.42
C LEU A 236 13.53 -11.44 0.75
N TYR A 237 13.31 -10.22 0.25
CA TYR A 237 14.10 -9.03 0.56
C TYR A 237 13.26 -8.05 1.37
N PHE A 238 13.92 -7.24 2.16
CA PHE A 238 13.26 -6.21 2.98
C PHE A 238 14.29 -5.18 3.44
N VAL A 239 13.79 -4.07 3.96
CA VAL A 239 14.60 -3.05 4.62
C VAL A 239 14.44 -3.20 6.13
N SER A 240 15.51 -3.01 6.91
CA SER A 240 15.50 -3.04 8.37
C SER A 240 16.49 -2.03 8.92
N ASP A 241 16.15 -1.39 10.03
CA ASP A 241 16.96 -0.39 10.72
C ASP A 241 17.84 -0.96 11.85
N ARG A 242 17.89 -2.30 12.02
CA ARG A 242 18.65 -3.01 13.08
C ARG A 242 20.11 -2.64 13.21
N THR A 243 20.69 -2.00 12.19
CA THR A 243 22.07 -1.50 12.19
C THR A 243 22.15 0.02 12.38
N GLY A 244 21.04 0.69 12.75
CA GLY A 244 20.93 2.11 12.95
C GLY A 244 20.60 2.92 11.70
N TRP A 245 20.45 2.28 10.56
CA TRP A 245 20.04 2.82 9.26
C TRP A 245 19.12 1.83 8.57
N TRP A 246 18.09 2.25 7.85
CA TRP A 246 17.26 1.38 7.05
C TRP A 246 18.05 0.84 5.86
N ASN A 247 18.66 -0.31 6.07
CA ASN A 247 19.50 -1.01 5.09
C ASN A 247 18.79 -2.20 4.48
N LEU A 248 19.34 -2.70 3.36
CA LEU A 248 18.82 -3.82 2.60
C LEU A 248 19.24 -5.16 3.20
N TYR A 249 18.26 -6.03 3.38
CA TYR A 249 18.43 -7.41 3.85
C TYR A 249 17.78 -8.40 2.90
N ARG A 250 18.23 -9.64 2.97
CA ARG A 250 17.53 -10.79 2.42
C ARG A 250 17.35 -11.86 3.49
N LEU A 251 16.23 -12.57 3.42
CA LEU A 251 16.03 -13.74 4.28
C LEU A 251 16.84 -14.93 3.76
N THR A 252 17.55 -15.61 4.67
CA THR A 252 18.27 -16.87 4.41
C THR A 252 17.83 -17.92 5.43
N GLU A 253 18.27 -19.18 5.27
CA GLU A 253 18.01 -20.25 6.25
C GLU A 253 18.57 -19.91 7.63
N ASP A 254 19.66 -19.13 7.70
CA ASP A 254 20.29 -18.68 8.95
C ASP A 254 19.68 -17.37 9.49
N GLY A 255 18.61 -16.85 8.88
CA GLY A 255 17.96 -15.58 9.21
C GLY A 255 18.33 -14.43 8.29
N PRO A 256 18.02 -13.16 8.70
CA PRO A 256 18.29 -11.97 7.90
C PRO A 256 19.79 -11.76 7.61
N LYS A 257 20.13 -11.60 6.33
CA LYS A 257 21.49 -11.31 5.87
C LYS A 257 21.57 -9.90 5.33
N HIS A 258 22.42 -9.06 5.95
CA HIS A 258 22.72 -7.71 5.50
C HIS A 258 23.42 -7.72 4.12
N LEU A 259 22.96 -6.90 3.19
CA LEU A 259 23.46 -6.88 1.81
C LEU A 259 24.45 -5.74 1.54
N VAL A 260 24.14 -4.55 2.07
CA VAL A 260 24.93 -3.34 1.81
C VAL A 260 25.22 -2.67 3.15
N ALA A 261 26.45 -2.85 3.67
CA ALA A 261 26.88 -2.21 4.92
C ALA A 261 27.23 -0.74 4.62
N MET A 262 26.26 0.15 4.83
CA MET A 262 26.40 1.59 4.57
C MET A 262 25.68 2.39 5.66
N ASP A 263 26.27 3.50 6.08
CA ASP A 263 25.61 4.50 6.91
C ASP A 263 24.71 5.38 6.01
N ALA A 264 23.62 4.78 5.50
CA ALA A 264 22.68 5.42 4.59
C ALA A 264 21.30 4.77 4.70
N GLU A 265 20.24 5.56 4.42
CA GLU A 265 18.87 5.09 4.31
C GLU A 265 18.56 4.54 2.91
N PHE A 266 17.95 3.35 2.84
CA PHE A 266 17.43 2.74 1.62
C PHE A 266 15.90 2.72 1.59
N ALA A 267 15.25 3.21 2.63
CA ALA A 267 13.81 3.47 2.70
C ALA A 267 13.58 4.93 3.10
N ALA A 268 12.42 5.48 2.75
CA ALA A 268 12.01 6.85 3.07
C ALA A 268 10.55 6.86 3.54
#